data_665b23a927ef15068516855170f0e3a8
#
_entry.id   665b23a927ef15068516855170f0e3a8
#
_cell.length_a   1.000
_cell.length_b   1.000
_cell.length_c   1.000
_cell.angle_alpha   90.00
_cell.angle_beta   90.00
_cell.angle_gamma   90.00
#
_symmetry.space_group_name_H-M   'P 1'
#
loop_
_entity.id
_entity.type
_entity.pdbx_description
1 polymer ?
#
loop_
_entity_poly.entity_id
_entity_poly.type
_entity_poly.pdbx_seq_one_letter_code
_entity_poly.pdbx_strand_id
1 'polypeptide(L)'
;MPKLEGLRVVRSPIDGYGVMATRDFAEDDVIAEVEGVAWRDGDGIDDKYSLWIADGLYFDMMDQTRWINHSCDPNAGLETGIDANGEVFARVVAMRDIKAGEELSYDYAFPAHLAEPCRCGSPKCRGMIIDEDELPAVKNGTKKAAVGV
;
A
#
# COMPACT_ATOMS: atom_id res chain seq x y z
N MET A 1 -10.75 14.08 -10.62
CA MET A 1 -10.71 12.91 -9.72
C MET A 1 -11.89 12.96 -8.78
N PRO A 2 -12.77 11.94 -8.80
CA PRO A 2 -13.91 11.93 -7.88
C PRO A 2 -13.42 11.86 -6.44
N LYS A 3 -14.12 12.52 -5.57
CA LYS A 3 -13.85 12.47 -4.15
C LYS A 3 -14.47 11.19 -3.59
N LEU A 4 -13.66 10.37 -2.94
CA LEU A 4 -14.14 9.12 -2.36
C LEU A 4 -14.93 9.40 -1.07
N GLU A 5 -16.09 8.77 -0.97
CA GLU A 5 -16.94 8.91 0.20
C GLU A 5 -16.29 8.23 1.40
N GLY A 6 -16.34 8.91 2.55
CA GLY A 6 -15.79 8.36 3.78
C GLY A 6 -14.28 8.53 3.94
N LEU A 7 -13.62 9.17 2.98
CA LEU A 7 -12.16 9.37 3.00
C LEU A 7 -11.80 10.82 2.78
N ARG A 8 -10.68 11.23 3.36
CA ARG A 8 -10.16 12.59 3.22
C ARG A 8 -8.65 12.57 3.21
N VAL A 9 -8.04 13.28 2.26
CA VAL A 9 -6.59 13.46 2.24
C VAL A 9 -6.23 14.53 3.27
N VAL A 10 -5.26 14.22 4.10
CA VAL A 10 -4.81 15.10 5.20
C VAL A 10 -3.29 15.10 5.27
N ARG A 11 -2.73 16.03 6.01
CA ARG A 11 -1.32 15.95 6.36
C ARG A 11 -1.12 14.81 7.34
N SER A 12 -0.07 14.02 7.13
CA SER A 12 0.18 12.81 7.90
C SER A 12 1.41 12.95 8.78
N PRO A 13 1.35 12.48 10.04
CA PRO A 13 2.55 12.39 10.87
C PRO A 13 3.50 11.28 10.41
N ILE A 14 3.02 10.34 9.57
CA ILE A 14 3.85 9.25 9.06
C ILE A 14 4.75 9.78 7.95
N ASP A 15 4.15 10.34 6.91
CA ASP A 15 4.91 10.89 5.78
C ASP A 15 3.99 11.78 4.94
N GLY A 16 4.40 13.02 4.71
CA GLY A 16 3.73 13.97 3.84
C GLY A 16 2.22 14.05 4.02
N TYR A 17 1.49 13.53 3.05
CA TYR A 17 0.03 13.43 3.08
C TYR A 17 -0.38 12.00 3.33
N GLY A 18 -1.58 11.83 3.85
CA GLY A 18 -2.19 10.53 4.07
C GLY A 18 -3.68 10.60 3.84
N VAL A 19 -4.36 9.49 4.09
CA VAL A 19 -5.82 9.38 3.92
C VAL A 19 -6.43 9.02 5.25
N MET A 20 -7.40 9.82 5.70
CA MET A 20 -8.09 9.63 6.96
C MET A 20 -9.51 9.16 6.71
N ALA A 21 -9.98 8.23 7.54
CA ALA A 21 -11.38 7.83 7.54
C ALA A 21 -12.24 8.96 8.12
N THR A 22 -13.31 9.32 7.44
CA THR A 22 -14.26 10.34 7.93
C THR A 22 -15.50 9.73 8.53
N ARG A 23 -15.61 8.40 8.50
CA ARG A 23 -16.66 7.63 9.16
C ARG A 23 -16.06 6.33 9.67
N ASP A 24 -16.82 5.58 10.46
CA ASP A 24 -16.39 4.26 10.93
C ASP A 24 -16.53 3.24 9.80
N PHE A 25 -15.59 2.29 9.78
CA PHE A 25 -15.66 1.10 8.93
C PHE A 25 -15.53 -0.12 9.82
N ALA A 26 -16.29 -1.15 9.53
CA ALA A 26 -16.17 -2.42 10.24
C ALA A 26 -15.13 -3.30 9.55
N GLU A 27 -14.57 -4.24 10.28
CA GLU A 27 -13.67 -5.25 9.71
C GLU A 27 -14.33 -5.90 8.49
N ASP A 28 -13.55 -6.09 7.43
CA ASP A 28 -13.94 -6.66 6.15
C ASP A 28 -14.79 -5.74 5.25
N ASP A 29 -15.15 -4.55 5.70
CA ASP A 29 -15.82 -3.58 4.84
C ASP A 29 -14.92 -3.20 3.66
N VAL A 30 -15.51 -3.06 2.48
CA VAL A 30 -14.83 -2.42 1.36
C VAL A 30 -14.86 -0.92 1.59
N ILE A 31 -13.68 -0.34 1.79
CA ILE A 31 -13.55 1.08 2.07
C ILE A 31 -13.66 1.90 0.78
N ALA A 32 -13.04 1.40 -0.29
CA ALA A 32 -13.03 2.09 -1.57
C ALA A 32 -12.73 1.13 -2.71
N GLU A 33 -13.43 1.32 -3.83
CA GLU A 33 -13.03 0.74 -5.10
C GLU A 33 -12.02 1.71 -5.72
N VAL A 34 -10.85 1.22 -6.08
CA VAL A 34 -9.76 2.07 -6.53
C VAL A 34 -9.84 2.29 -8.04
N GLU A 35 -9.80 3.55 -8.47
CA GLU A 35 -9.64 3.87 -9.87
C GLU A 35 -8.17 3.88 -10.22
N GLY A 36 -7.81 3.32 -11.35
CA GLY A 36 -6.42 3.27 -11.76
C GLY A 36 -6.24 2.76 -13.17
N VAL A 37 -4.99 2.55 -13.52
CA VAL A 37 -4.57 2.13 -14.85
C VAL A 37 -3.69 0.91 -14.74
N ALA A 38 -4.07 -0.15 -15.46
CA ALA A 38 -3.22 -1.34 -15.55
C ALA A 38 -2.16 -1.14 -16.62
N TRP A 39 -0.98 -1.67 -16.40
CA TRP A 39 0.10 -1.62 -17.38
C TRP A 39 0.94 -2.88 -17.30
N ARG A 40 1.71 -3.15 -18.36
CA ARG A 40 2.51 -4.36 -18.46
C ARG A 40 3.98 -4.00 -18.63
N ASP A 41 4.84 -4.97 -18.34
CA ASP A 41 6.27 -4.84 -18.64
C ASP A 41 6.43 -4.44 -20.11
N GLY A 42 7.29 -3.46 -20.36
CA GLY A 42 7.55 -2.98 -21.70
C GLY A 42 6.70 -1.78 -22.12
N ASP A 43 5.72 -1.38 -21.32
CA ASP A 43 4.89 -0.20 -21.61
C ASP A 43 5.64 1.12 -21.33
N GLY A 44 6.84 1.05 -20.81
CA GLY A 44 7.65 2.24 -20.54
C GLY A 44 7.29 2.95 -19.24
N ILE A 45 6.48 2.32 -18.42
CA ILE A 45 6.10 2.85 -17.10
C ILE A 45 7.03 2.23 -16.07
N ASP A 46 7.54 3.07 -15.19
CA ASP A 46 8.43 2.63 -14.11
C ASP A 46 8.01 3.36 -12.83
N ASP A 47 7.11 2.74 -12.10
CA ASP A 47 6.59 3.31 -10.85
C ASP A 47 6.67 2.25 -9.77
N LYS A 48 7.59 2.43 -8.82
CA LYS A 48 7.78 1.46 -7.75
C LYS A 48 6.58 1.38 -6.79
N TYR A 49 5.69 2.36 -6.84
CA TYR A 49 4.46 2.34 -6.04
C TYR A 49 3.31 1.65 -6.75
N SER A 50 3.52 1.18 -7.98
CA SER A 50 2.52 0.39 -8.68
C SER A 50 2.26 -0.91 -7.93
N LEU A 51 1.00 -1.30 -7.90
CA LEU A 51 0.61 -2.58 -7.30
C LEU A 51 0.95 -3.71 -8.26
N TRP A 52 1.60 -4.75 -7.74
CA TRP A 52 1.80 -5.98 -8.49
C TRP A 52 0.48 -6.77 -8.51
N ILE A 53 0.04 -7.17 -9.70
CA ILE A 53 -1.19 -7.93 -9.87
C ILE A 53 -0.87 -9.38 -10.24
N ALA A 54 0.01 -9.56 -11.19
CA ALA A 54 0.48 -10.85 -11.67
C ALA A 54 1.82 -10.61 -12.37
N ASP A 55 2.49 -11.66 -12.79
CA ASP A 55 3.78 -11.52 -13.47
C ASP A 55 3.65 -10.59 -14.69
N GLY A 56 4.41 -9.51 -14.66
CA GLY A 56 4.43 -8.52 -15.73
C GLY A 56 3.20 -7.64 -15.82
N LEU A 57 2.29 -7.73 -14.87
CA LEU A 57 1.05 -6.94 -14.85
C LEU A 57 0.97 -6.11 -13.56
N TYR A 58 0.79 -4.81 -13.71
CA TYR A 58 0.80 -3.84 -12.62
C TYR A 58 -0.41 -2.91 -12.71
N PHE A 59 -0.69 -2.22 -11.61
CA PHE A 59 -1.82 -1.30 -11.53
C PHE A 59 -1.41 -0.05 -10.77
N ASP A 60 -1.57 1.11 -11.40
CA ASP A 60 -1.34 2.40 -10.77
C ASP A 60 -2.63 2.96 -10.22
N MET A 61 -2.63 3.28 -8.93
CA MET A 61 -3.76 3.94 -8.28
C MET A 61 -3.81 5.38 -8.73
N MET A 62 -4.95 5.83 -9.22
CA MET A 62 -5.12 7.16 -9.81
C MET A 62 -6.12 8.03 -9.07
N ASP A 63 -6.60 7.60 -7.89
CA ASP A 63 -7.47 8.39 -7.04
C ASP A 63 -6.79 8.70 -5.71
N GLN A 64 -7.55 9.19 -4.72
CA GLN A 64 -6.99 9.59 -3.43
C GLN A 64 -6.36 8.45 -2.66
N THR A 65 -6.70 7.20 -2.98
CA THR A 65 -6.13 6.04 -2.28
C THR A 65 -4.62 5.92 -2.49
N ARG A 66 -4.08 6.54 -3.54
CA ARG A 66 -2.63 6.55 -3.77
C ARG A 66 -1.86 7.24 -2.64
N TRP A 67 -2.53 8.05 -1.84
CA TRP A 67 -1.91 8.76 -0.72
C TRP A 67 -1.93 7.98 0.60
N ILE A 68 -2.50 6.77 0.60
CA ILE A 68 -2.50 5.93 1.79
C ILE A 68 -1.06 5.54 2.12
N ASN A 69 -0.65 5.81 3.35
CA ASN A 69 0.71 5.53 3.80
C ASN A 69 0.90 4.05 4.17
N HIS A 70 2.16 3.66 4.22
CA HIS A 70 2.54 2.32 4.68
C HIS A 70 2.51 2.23 6.19
N SER A 71 2.13 1.07 6.71
CA SER A 71 2.39 0.67 8.09
C SER A 71 2.77 -0.79 8.14
N CYS A 72 3.66 -1.13 9.07
CA CYS A 72 3.99 -2.53 9.38
C CYS A 72 2.91 -3.19 10.23
N ASP A 73 1.95 -2.41 10.74
CA ASP A 73 0.78 -2.88 11.48
C ASP A 73 -0.45 -2.14 10.93
N PRO A 74 -0.87 -2.48 9.70
CA PRO A 74 -1.87 -1.70 8.99
C PRO A 74 -3.28 -1.98 9.49
N ASN A 75 -4.18 -0.99 9.28
CA ASN A 75 -5.60 -1.17 9.54
C ASN A 75 -6.40 -1.53 8.27
N ALA A 76 -5.76 -1.49 7.11
CA ALA A 76 -6.41 -1.80 5.85
C ALA A 76 -5.50 -2.70 5.00
N GLY A 77 -6.08 -3.25 3.96
CA GLY A 77 -5.35 -4.06 2.97
C GLY A 77 -5.86 -3.76 1.59
N LEU A 78 -5.12 -4.21 0.59
CA LEU A 78 -5.53 -4.12 -0.81
C LEU A 78 -5.91 -5.50 -1.30
N GLU A 79 -7.12 -5.60 -1.86
CA GLU A 79 -7.57 -6.78 -2.57
C GLU A 79 -7.47 -6.48 -4.05
N THR A 80 -6.72 -7.28 -4.78
CA THR A 80 -6.46 -7.06 -6.20
C THR A 80 -6.70 -8.33 -6.99
N GLY A 81 -6.97 -8.17 -8.27
CA GLY A 81 -7.16 -9.32 -9.14
C GLY A 81 -7.60 -8.93 -10.53
N ILE A 82 -8.05 -9.95 -11.26
CA ILE A 82 -8.62 -9.80 -12.60
C ILE A 82 -10.02 -10.38 -12.54
N ASP A 83 -11.01 -9.58 -12.94
CA ASP A 83 -12.41 -10.02 -12.86
C ASP A 83 -12.78 -10.92 -14.04
N ALA A 84 -14.05 -11.34 -14.07
CA ALA A 84 -14.55 -12.24 -15.11
C ALA A 84 -14.49 -11.64 -16.52
N ASN A 85 -14.42 -10.31 -16.62
CA ASN A 85 -14.31 -9.59 -17.89
C ASN A 85 -12.87 -9.34 -18.32
N GLY A 86 -11.89 -9.83 -17.55
CA GLY A 86 -10.47 -9.59 -17.81
C GLY A 86 -9.97 -8.23 -17.36
N GLU A 87 -10.78 -7.48 -16.60
CA GLU A 87 -10.40 -6.17 -16.08
C GLU A 87 -9.65 -6.31 -14.75
N VAL A 88 -8.55 -5.55 -14.63
CA VAL A 88 -7.81 -5.48 -13.37
C VAL A 88 -8.59 -4.62 -12.39
N PHE A 89 -8.69 -5.07 -11.16
CA PHE A 89 -9.35 -4.32 -10.09
C PHE A 89 -8.44 -4.23 -8.86
N ALA A 90 -8.68 -3.19 -8.07
CA ALA A 90 -8.10 -3.05 -6.74
C ALA A 90 -9.14 -2.42 -5.83
N ARG A 91 -9.19 -2.88 -4.59
CA ARG A 91 -10.06 -2.28 -3.58
C ARG A 91 -9.36 -2.26 -2.23
N VAL A 92 -9.67 -1.23 -1.47
CA VAL A 92 -9.17 -1.08 -0.10
C VAL A 92 -10.19 -1.70 0.84
N VAL A 93 -9.74 -2.60 1.69
CA VAL A 93 -10.61 -3.37 2.60
C VAL A 93 -10.12 -3.14 4.04
N ALA A 94 -11.04 -2.97 4.97
CA ALA A 94 -10.71 -2.84 6.38
C ALA A 94 -10.24 -4.19 6.93
N MET A 95 -9.06 -4.21 7.56
CA MET A 95 -8.52 -5.41 8.19
C MET A 95 -8.95 -5.55 9.64
N ARG A 96 -9.50 -4.49 10.20
CA ARG A 96 -10.07 -4.43 11.54
C ARG A 96 -11.07 -3.27 11.55
N ASP A 97 -11.76 -3.07 12.66
CA ASP A 97 -12.63 -1.90 12.80
C ASP A 97 -11.79 -0.64 12.76
N ILE A 98 -12.24 0.34 12.00
CA ILE A 98 -11.58 1.64 11.83
C ILE A 98 -12.56 2.71 12.25
N LYS A 99 -12.12 3.65 13.09
CA LYS A 99 -12.95 4.74 13.58
C LYS A 99 -12.72 5.99 12.75
N ALA A 100 -13.76 6.81 12.61
CA ALA A 100 -13.62 8.13 12.03
C ALA A 100 -12.46 8.87 12.73
N GLY A 101 -11.58 9.49 11.94
CA GLY A 101 -10.41 10.17 12.44
C GLY A 101 -9.11 9.35 12.38
N GLU A 102 -9.20 8.04 12.18
CA GLU A 102 -7.98 7.24 12.02
C GLU A 102 -7.42 7.41 10.62
N GLU A 103 -6.10 7.46 10.54
CA GLU A 103 -5.42 7.43 9.25
C GLU A 103 -5.39 5.99 8.74
N LEU A 104 -5.73 5.81 7.45
CA LEU A 104 -5.64 4.51 6.80
C LEU A 104 -4.18 4.19 6.49
N SER A 105 -3.86 2.91 6.55
CA SER A 105 -2.53 2.42 6.17
C SER A 105 -2.66 1.01 5.62
N TYR A 106 -1.74 0.64 4.75
CA TYR A 106 -1.59 -0.75 4.33
C TYR A 106 -0.11 -1.09 4.21
N ASP A 107 0.19 -2.38 4.20
CA ASP A 107 1.57 -2.84 4.07
C ASP A 107 1.95 -2.80 2.59
N TYR A 108 2.89 -1.93 2.24
CA TYR A 108 3.35 -1.81 0.85
C TYR A 108 4.06 -3.06 0.37
N ALA A 109 4.68 -3.81 1.30
CA ALA A 109 5.33 -5.08 0.99
C ALA A 109 6.29 -4.99 -0.19
N PHE A 110 7.13 -3.97 -0.19
CA PHE A 110 8.12 -3.80 -1.26
C PHE A 110 9.03 -5.02 -1.36
N PRO A 111 9.42 -5.44 -2.56
CA PRO A 111 10.48 -6.44 -2.70
C PRO A 111 11.80 -5.88 -2.16
N ALA A 112 12.71 -6.78 -1.80
CA ALA A 112 13.96 -6.40 -1.12
C ALA A 112 14.75 -5.32 -1.87
N HIS A 113 14.78 -5.39 -3.19
CA HIS A 113 15.57 -4.44 -4.00
C HIS A 113 14.96 -3.03 -4.04
N LEU A 114 13.72 -2.87 -3.61
CA LEU A 114 13.03 -1.57 -3.53
C LEU A 114 12.78 -1.12 -2.09
N ALA A 115 13.27 -1.88 -1.11
CA ALA A 115 13.02 -1.59 0.30
C ALA A 115 13.54 -0.19 0.68
N GLU A 116 12.80 0.49 1.54
CA GLU A 116 13.13 1.81 2.04
C GLU A 116 13.02 1.83 3.57
N PRO A 117 13.74 2.74 4.24
CA PRO A 117 13.54 2.91 5.68
C PRO A 117 12.08 3.21 6.00
N CYS A 118 11.56 2.62 7.07
CA CYS A 118 10.19 2.80 7.51
C CYS A 118 10.12 3.69 8.74
N ARG A 119 9.14 4.58 8.74
CA ARG A 119 8.88 5.49 9.86
C ARG A 119 7.41 5.43 10.26
N CYS A 120 6.80 4.24 10.16
CA CYS A 120 5.37 4.12 10.44
C CYS A 120 5.00 4.36 11.90
N GLY A 121 5.97 4.29 12.81
CA GLY A 121 5.73 4.55 14.23
C GLY A 121 5.07 3.40 14.99
N SER A 122 4.81 2.29 14.34
CA SER A 122 4.22 1.13 14.98
C SER A 122 5.21 0.43 15.90
N PRO A 123 4.76 -0.12 17.06
CA PRO A 123 5.60 -1.01 17.86
C PRO A 123 6.06 -2.24 17.08
N LYS A 124 5.34 -2.62 16.02
CA LYS A 124 5.67 -3.76 15.17
C LYS A 124 6.48 -3.35 13.94
N CYS A 125 7.00 -2.12 13.91
CA CYS A 125 7.75 -1.63 12.76
C CYS A 125 8.95 -2.53 12.46
N ARG A 126 9.04 -2.96 11.19
CA ARG A 126 10.14 -3.81 10.75
C ARG A 126 11.42 -3.02 10.46
N GLY A 127 11.36 -1.70 10.55
CA GLY A 127 12.46 -0.81 10.24
C GLY A 127 12.60 -0.50 8.76
N MET A 128 11.99 -1.30 7.90
CA MET A 128 12.01 -1.16 6.44
C MET A 128 10.63 -1.37 5.89
N ILE A 129 10.31 -0.66 4.80
CA ILE A 129 9.12 -0.95 3.99
C ILE A 129 9.53 -2.11 3.07
N ILE A 130 9.14 -3.31 3.44
CA ILE A 130 9.58 -4.53 2.78
C ILE A 130 8.56 -5.64 3.03
N ASP A 131 8.40 -6.53 2.04
CA ASP A 131 7.64 -7.75 2.23
C ASP A 131 8.24 -8.53 3.41
N GLU A 132 7.39 -8.95 4.33
CA GLU A 132 7.82 -9.65 5.53
C GLU A 132 8.65 -10.89 5.20
N ASP A 133 8.29 -11.59 4.13
CA ASP A 133 8.98 -12.79 3.69
C ASP A 133 10.37 -12.51 3.15
N GLU A 134 10.65 -11.28 2.73
CA GLU A 134 11.96 -10.88 2.21
C GLU A 134 12.84 -10.17 3.24
N LEU A 135 12.30 -9.91 4.42
CA LEU A 135 13.04 -9.22 5.48
C LEU A 135 14.36 -9.90 5.87
N PRO A 136 14.40 -11.25 6.02
CA PRO A 136 15.67 -11.91 6.34
C PRO A 136 16.76 -11.68 5.29
N ALA A 137 16.40 -11.64 4.02
CA ALA A 137 17.36 -11.41 2.95
C ALA A 137 17.97 -10.02 3.03
N VAL A 138 17.17 -9.01 3.33
CA VAL A 138 17.65 -7.63 3.50
C VAL A 138 18.57 -7.54 4.71
N LYS A 139 18.20 -8.12 5.83
CA LYS A 139 19.03 -8.13 7.03
C LYS A 139 20.37 -8.80 6.77
N ASN A 140 20.36 -9.93 6.08
CA ASN A 140 21.58 -10.63 5.72
C ASN A 140 22.42 -9.81 4.76
N GLY A 141 21.79 -9.22 3.77
CA GLY A 141 22.45 -8.34 2.83
C GLY A 141 23.08 -7.14 3.52
N THR A 142 22.35 -6.54 4.43
CA THR A 142 22.85 -5.43 5.21
C THR A 142 24.07 -5.83 6.04
N LYS A 143 24.05 -7.00 6.62
CA LYS A 143 25.20 -7.52 7.35
C LYS A 143 26.38 -7.74 6.45
N LYS A 144 26.18 -8.30 5.28
CA LYS A 144 27.23 -8.57 4.34
C LYS A 144 27.80 -7.31 3.74
N ALA A 145 26.95 -6.50 3.37
CA ALA A 145 27.30 -5.39 2.60
C ALA A 145 27.09 -4.26 3.42
N ALA A 146 26.73 -4.67 4.47
CA ALA A 146 25.97 -3.81 5.00
C ALA A 146 25.43 -3.30 3.81
N VAL A 147 25.43 -3.99 3.23
CA VAL A 147 25.14 -4.26 2.35
C VAL A 147 24.43 -3.93 1.64
N GLY A 148 24.37 -3.54 1.68
CA GLY A 148 23.80 -3.36 1.10
C GLY A 148 23.36 -3.42 0.62
N VAL A 149 23.38 -3.34 0.61
CA VAL A 149 22.89 -3.31 0.17
C VAL A 149 22.74 -2.74 -0.01
#